data_29b1496c1b0d6e0d26e7d367e75778e0
#
_entry.id   29b1496c1b0d6e0d26e7d367e75778e0
#
_cell.length_a   1.000
_cell.length_b   1.000
_cell.length_c   1.000
_cell.angle_alpha   90.00
_cell.angle_beta   90.00
_cell.angle_gamma   90.00
#
_symmetry.space_group_name_H-M   'P 1'
#
loop_
_entity.id
_entity.type
_entity.pdbx_description
1 polymer ?
#
loop_
_entity_poly.entity_id
_entity_poly.type
_entity_poly.pdbx_seq_one_letter_code
_entity_poly.pdbx_strand_id
1 'polypeptide(L)'
;MAPTSVARDVAIVAFAQSDHRRRTDELSEVELLMPVLHQVLDATGLKTSDIGFTCSGSSDYLAGRAFSFTMALDGVGAWPPISESHVEMDGAWALYEAWVKILTGEADTALVYGYGKSSPGEVRDVLTRQLDPYYVAPLWPDSVALAALQAQSLIDAGDTDEPALAAIAARSRDAAAANPHAQVRGARPQGDHLVRPLRTGDCPPVGDGAAAVILAAGDRARELCARPAWIRGMDHRIEAHALGVRDLTDSPSTRLAAERAGVFERPVDTAELHAPFSSQEVVLRKALRLGDDVSVNPSGGALGANPVMAAGLIRLGEAAARVHRGDSDRALAHATSGPCLQQNLVAVLEGES
;
A
#
# COMPACT_ATOMS: atom_id res chain seq x y z
N MET A 1 4.23 -27.21 29.14
CA MET A 1 3.69 -25.89 28.83
C MET A 1 4.82 -25.09 28.20
N ALA A 2 4.70 -24.76 26.93
CA ALA A 2 5.62 -23.81 26.31
C ALA A 2 5.42 -22.45 27.03
N PRO A 3 6.49 -21.68 27.26
CA PRO A 3 6.35 -20.34 27.82
C PRO A 3 5.43 -19.55 26.88
N THR A 4 4.41 -18.90 27.44
CA THR A 4 3.63 -17.89 26.73
C THR A 4 4.61 -16.79 26.31
N SER A 5 5.09 -16.81 25.06
CA SER A 5 5.91 -15.73 24.56
C SER A 5 5.05 -14.46 24.60
N VAL A 6 5.49 -13.49 25.37
CA VAL A 6 4.94 -12.13 25.29
C VAL A 6 5.16 -11.66 23.86
N ALA A 7 4.10 -11.21 23.19
CA ALA A 7 4.21 -10.67 21.84
C ALA A 7 5.27 -9.56 21.84
N ARG A 8 6.21 -9.62 20.91
CA ARG A 8 7.32 -8.67 20.82
C ARG A 8 6.83 -7.38 20.16
N ASP A 9 7.32 -6.23 20.63
CA ASP A 9 7.14 -4.98 19.89
C ASP A 9 7.92 -5.05 18.57
N VAL A 10 7.30 -4.57 17.50
CA VAL A 10 7.90 -4.53 16.16
C VAL A 10 7.75 -3.12 15.58
N ALA A 11 8.79 -2.62 14.95
CA ALA A 11 8.77 -1.32 14.29
C ALA A 11 9.24 -1.38 12.85
N ILE A 12 8.74 -0.46 12.01
CA ILE A 12 9.40 -0.08 10.76
C ILE A 12 10.56 0.84 11.14
N VAL A 13 11.77 0.46 10.74
CA VAL A 13 13.00 1.21 11.09
C VAL A 13 13.64 1.90 9.89
N ALA A 14 13.31 1.48 8.66
CA ALA A 14 13.71 2.12 7.43
C ALA A 14 12.64 1.94 6.34
N PHE A 15 12.55 2.92 5.45
CA PHE A 15 11.72 2.92 4.27
C PHE A 15 12.43 3.61 3.12
N ALA A 16 12.31 3.04 1.94
CA ALA A 16 12.72 3.66 0.68
C ALA A 16 11.75 3.30 -0.44
N GLN A 17 11.67 4.16 -1.44
CA GLN A 17 10.89 3.95 -2.66
C GLN A 17 11.64 4.52 -3.86
N SER A 18 11.39 3.97 -5.04
CA SER A 18 11.91 4.49 -6.29
C SER A 18 11.20 5.78 -6.69
N ASP A 19 11.80 6.55 -7.61
CA ASP A 19 11.05 7.55 -8.34
C ASP A 19 10.01 6.85 -9.22
N HIS A 20 8.72 7.14 -8.97
CA HIS A 20 7.65 6.53 -9.74
C HIS A 20 7.52 7.22 -11.10
N ARG A 21 7.57 6.43 -12.16
CA ARG A 21 7.54 6.90 -13.54
C ARG A 21 6.44 6.20 -14.31
N ARG A 22 5.89 6.89 -15.30
CA ARG A 22 4.91 6.26 -16.18
C ARG A 22 5.49 5.04 -16.88
N ARG A 23 6.80 5.08 -17.19
CA ARG A 23 7.48 4.05 -17.96
C ARG A 23 8.98 4.06 -17.66
N THR A 24 9.53 2.87 -17.47
CA THR A 24 10.96 2.62 -17.25
C THR A 24 11.43 1.55 -18.26
N ASP A 25 11.47 1.93 -19.55
CA ASP A 25 11.78 0.99 -20.62
C ASP A 25 13.20 0.43 -20.54
N GLU A 26 14.11 1.22 -19.99
CA GLU A 26 15.54 0.90 -19.84
C GLU A 26 15.89 0.03 -18.64
N LEU A 27 14.96 -0.19 -17.71
CA LEU A 27 15.20 -0.94 -16.47
C LEU A 27 14.35 -2.23 -16.43
N SER A 28 14.94 -3.32 -16.01
CA SER A 28 14.21 -4.51 -15.56
C SER A 28 13.57 -4.26 -14.18
N GLU A 29 12.70 -5.16 -13.73
CA GLU A 29 12.10 -5.13 -12.40
C GLU A 29 13.18 -5.18 -11.30
N VAL A 30 14.21 -5.99 -11.51
CA VAL A 30 15.35 -6.14 -10.58
C VAL A 30 16.13 -4.82 -10.48
N GLU A 31 16.48 -4.21 -11.62
CA GLU A 31 17.20 -2.94 -11.67
C GLU A 31 16.39 -1.77 -11.08
N LEU A 32 15.05 -1.83 -11.16
CA LEU A 32 14.17 -0.88 -10.49
C LEU A 32 14.17 -1.07 -8.97
N LEU A 33 14.27 -2.32 -8.50
CA LEU A 33 14.21 -2.67 -7.09
C LEU A 33 15.55 -2.49 -6.36
N MET A 34 16.68 -2.86 -6.97
CA MET A 34 17.99 -2.87 -6.32
C MET A 34 18.37 -1.57 -5.60
N PRO A 35 18.20 -0.37 -6.21
CA PRO A 35 18.54 0.88 -5.52
C PRO A 35 17.73 1.09 -4.23
N VAL A 36 16.48 0.63 -4.22
CA VAL A 36 15.58 0.76 -3.07
C VAL A 36 16.02 -0.18 -1.94
N LEU A 37 16.41 -1.42 -2.28
CA LEU A 37 16.97 -2.37 -1.31
C LEU A 37 18.26 -1.85 -0.68
N HIS A 38 19.17 -1.30 -1.49
CA HIS A 38 20.42 -0.72 -0.98
C HIS A 38 20.14 0.46 -0.05
N GLN A 39 19.19 1.34 -0.38
CA GLN A 39 18.85 2.50 0.45
C GLN A 39 18.38 2.10 1.86
N VAL A 40 17.52 1.08 2.00
CA VAL A 40 17.06 0.65 3.33
C VAL A 40 18.13 -0.08 4.13
N LEU A 41 19.00 -0.83 3.47
CA LEU A 41 20.15 -1.49 4.11
C LEU A 41 21.18 -0.45 4.58
N ASP A 42 21.53 0.50 3.73
CA ASP A 42 22.47 1.59 4.05
C ASP A 42 21.94 2.47 5.19
N ALA A 43 20.64 2.79 5.18
CA ALA A 43 20.00 3.60 6.23
C ALA A 43 20.08 2.95 7.61
N THR A 44 20.10 1.62 7.69
CA THR A 44 20.19 0.86 8.94
C THR A 44 21.58 0.35 9.24
N GLY A 45 22.51 0.40 8.29
CA GLY A 45 23.85 -0.19 8.39
C GLY A 45 23.84 -1.73 8.40
N LEU A 46 22.69 -2.35 8.06
CA LEU A 46 22.56 -3.80 7.98
C LEU A 46 23.10 -4.33 6.64
N LYS A 47 23.63 -5.54 6.70
CA LYS A 47 23.94 -6.36 5.52
C LYS A 47 22.82 -7.36 5.31
N THR A 48 22.70 -7.92 4.10
CA THR A 48 21.75 -9.00 3.81
C THR A 48 21.90 -10.17 4.79
N SER A 49 23.09 -10.49 5.24
CA SER A 49 23.36 -11.52 6.25
C SER A 49 22.79 -11.23 7.65
N ASP A 50 22.46 -9.98 7.95
CA ASP A 50 21.90 -9.57 9.24
C ASP A 50 20.35 -9.59 9.21
N ILE A 51 19.77 -9.89 8.06
CA ILE A 51 18.32 -10.01 7.86
C ILE A 51 17.88 -11.44 8.18
N GLY A 52 17.04 -11.59 9.21
CA GLY A 52 16.53 -12.88 9.66
C GLY A 52 15.45 -13.47 8.76
N PHE A 53 14.68 -12.61 8.05
CA PHE A 53 13.61 -13.03 7.15
C PHE A 53 13.41 -12.00 6.01
N THR A 54 13.15 -12.49 4.82
CA THR A 54 12.83 -11.64 3.66
C THR A 54 11.46 -12.01 3.11
N CYS A 55 10.62 -11.02 2.81
CA CYS A 55 9.32 -11.28 2.21
C CYS A 55 9.01 -10.27 1.10
N SER A 56 8.53 -10.77 -0.04
CA SER A 56 8.20 -9.93 -1.19
C SER A 56 6.72 -9.95 -1.55
N GLY A 57 6.25 -8.83 -2.11
CA GLY A 57 4.94 -8.74 -2.77
C GLY A 57 5.12 -8.50 -4.26
N SER A 58 4.48 -9.34 -5.08
CA SER A 58 4.49 -9.23 -6.54
C SER A 58 3.26 -9.89 -7.15
N SER A 59 3.10 -9.83 -8.46
CA SER A 59 2.04 -10.55 -9.16
C SER A 59 2.55 -11.16 -10.46
N ASP A 60 2.39 -12.46 -10.58
CA ASP A 60 2.68 -13.24 -11.78
C ASP A 60 1.87 -12.76 -12.98
N TYR A 61 0.61 -12.37 -12.75
CA TYR A 61 -0.25 -11.80 -13.80
C TYR A 61 0.31 -10.50 -14.39
N LEU A 62 0.83 -9.61 -13.54
CA LEU A 62 1.42 -8.34 -13.98
C LEU A 62 2.79 -8.55 -14.62
N ALA A 63 3.58 -9.48 -14.11
CA ALA A 63 4.88 -9.84 -14.66
C ALA A 63 4.77 -10.66 -15.96
N GLY A 64 3.60 -11.24 -16.26
CA GLY A 64 3.34 -12.04 -17.45
C GLY A 64 4.03 -13.42 -17.45
N ARG A 65 4.43 -13.92 -16.26
CA ARG A 65 5.09 -15.21 -16.09
C ARG A 65 4.90 -15.75 -14.67
N ALA A 66 4.88 -17.08 -14.53
CA ALA A 66 4.84 -17.74 -13.25
C ALA A 66 6.17 -17.58 -12.49
N PHE A 67 6.08 -17.58 -11.15
CA PHE A 67 7.22 -17.46 -10.25
C PHE A 67 8.06 -16.19 -10.49
N SER A 68 7.41 -15.09 -10.79
CA SER A 68 8.06 -13.81 -11.12
C SER A 68 8.94 -13.28 -9.97
N PHE A 69 8.59 -13.58 -8.72
CA PHE A 69 9.34 -13.18 -7.52
C PHE A 69 10.80 -13.68 -7.51
N THR A 70 11.09 -14.83 -8.14
CA THR A 70 12.43 -15.42 -8.13
C THR A 70 13.49 -14.52 -8.76
N MET A 71 13.09 -13.65 -9.70
CA MET A 71 14.02 -12.70 -10.31
C MET A 71 14.52 -11.66 -9.32
N ALA A 72 13.67 -11.23 -8.38
CA ALA A 72 14.04 -10.26 -7.37
C ALA A 72 15.07 -10.80 -6.37
N LEU A 73 15.17 -12.13 -6.21
CA LEU A 73 16.13 -12.77 -5.31
C LEU A 73 17.59 -12.50 -5.72
N ASP A 74 17.86 -12.34 -7.02
CA ASP A 74 19.18 -11.94 -7.49
C ASP A 74 19.53 -10.52 -7.06
N GLY A 75 18.54 -9.63 -7.03
CA GLY A 75 18.70 -8.26 -6.52
C GLY A 75 18.85 -8.19 -5.00
N VAL A 76 18.21 -9.08 -4.26
CA VAL A 76 18.35 -9.20 -2.79
C VAL A 76 19.72 -9.77 -2.40
N GLY A 77 20.32 -10.60 -3.25
CA GLY A 77 21.58 -11.28 -2.96
C GLY A 77 21.36 -12.50 -2.05
N ALA A 78 20.58 -13.47 -2.52
CA ALA A 78 20.22 -14.69 -1.79
C ALA A 78 21.39 -15.71 -1.65
N TRP A 79 22.62 -15.22 -1.52
CA TRP A 79 23.81 -16.02 -1.25
C TRP A 79 24.68 -15.36 -0.18
N PRO A 80 24.99 -16.06 0.94
CA PRO A 80 24.54 -17.44 1.32
C PRO A 80 23.01 -17.55 1.39
N PRO A 81 22.46 -18.80 1.43
CA PRO A 81 21.00 -18.99 1.46
C PRO A 81 20.31 -18.18 2.56
N ILE A 82 19.19 -17.55 2.21
CA ILE A 82 18.37 -16.72 3.10
C ILE A 82 17.05 -17.42 3.46
N SER A 83 16.40 -16.98 4.54
CA SER A 83 15.01 -17.31 4.84
C SER A 83 14.09 -16.36 4.06
N GLU A 84 13.28 -16.91 3.15
CA GLU A 84 12.46 -16.10 2.23
C GLU A 84 11.05 -16.67 2.10
N SER A 85 10.09 -15.78 1.86
CA SER A 85 8.75 -16.08 1.42
C SER A 85 8.25 -14.96 0.50
N HIS A 86 7.16 -15.23 -0.21
CA HIS A 86 6.51 -14.20 -1.03
C HIS A 86 4.98 -14.32 -0.94
N VAL A 87 4.31 -13.22 -1.28
CA VAL A 87 2.86 -13.17 -1.43
C VAL A 87 2.52 -12.72 -2.84
N GLU A 88 1.55 -13.39 -3.47
CA GLU A 88 0.97 -12.98 -4.78
C GLU A 88 -0.01 -11.82 -4.55
N MET A 89 0.50 -10.73 -3.95
CA MET A 89 -0.22 -9.53 -3.55
C MET A 89 0.72 -8.33 -3.40
N ASP A 90 0.14 -7.18 -3.02
CA ASP A 90 0.93 -5.99 -2.68
C ASP A 90 1.90 -6.25 -1.51
N GLY A 91 3.05 -5.58 -1.53
CA GLY A 91 4.06 -5.63 -0.47
C GLY A 91 3.54 -5.31 0.94
N ALA A 92 2.36 -4.70 1.07
CA ALA A 92 1.71 -4.52 2.37
C ALA A 92 1.36 -5.85 3.05
N TRP A 93 0.94 -6.85 2.28
CA TRP A 93 0.68 -8.21 2.82
C TRP A 93 1.97 -8.95 3.10
N ALA A 94 3.03 -8.71 2.32
CA ALA A 94 4.37 -9.20 2.64
C ALA A 94 4.88 -8.61 3.97
N LEU A 95 4.57 -7.34 4.25
CA LEU A 95 4.88 -6.71 5.53
C LEU A 95 4.10 -7.37 6.68
N TYR A 96 2.83 -7.72 6.47
CA TYR A 96 2.03 -8.43 7.47
C TYR A 96 2.66 -9.79 7.81
N GLU A 97 3.08 -10.58 6.81
CA GLU A 97 3.78 -11.87 7.04
C GLU A 97 5.08 -11.69 7.83
N ALA A 98 5.90 -10.72 7.46
CA ALA A 98 7.15 -10.41 8.13
C ALA A 98 6.92 -9.93 9.58
N TRP A 99 5.89 -9.12 9.81
CA TRP A 99 5.49 -8.68 11.13
C TRP A 99 5.11 -9.85 12.03
N VAL A 100 4.31 -10.80 11.54
CA VAL A 100 3.93 -12.02 12.27
C VAL A 100 5.16 -12.86 12.61
N LYS A 101 6.11 -13.02 11.67
CA LYS A 101 7.38 -13.73 11.90
C LYS A 101 8.20 -13.13 13.05
N ILE A 102 8.26 -11.81 13.13
CA ILE A 102 8.97 -11.12 14.22
C ILE A 102 8.18 -11.23 15.54
N LEU A 103 6.85 -11.04 15.51
CA LEU A 103 6.00 -11.20 16.70
C LEU A 103 6.14 -12.56 17.37
N THR A 104 6.26 -13.63 16.56
CA THR A 104 6.42 -15.01 17.06
C THR A 104 7.84 -15.33 17.51
N GLY A 105 8.79 -14.43 17.27
CA GLY A 105 10.20 -14.60 17.65
C GLY A 105 11.01 -15.49 16.70
N GLU A 106 10.50 -15.76 15.49
CA GLU A 106 11.23 -16.52 14.47
C GLU A 106 12.34 -15.70 13.81
N ALA A 107 12.22 -14.35 13.81
CA ALA A 107 13.22 -13.43 13.31
C ALA A 107 13.28 -12.18 14.19
N ASP A 108 14.44 -11.50 14.22
CA ASP A 108 14.64 -10.22 14.90
C ASP A 108 14.56 -9.04 13.93
N THR A 109 14.84 -9.29 12.66
CA THR A 109 14.83 -8.33 11.56
C THR A 109 14.18 -8.93 10.32
N ALA A 110 13.51 -8.12 9.54
CA ALA A 110 12.98 -8.55 8.26
C ALA A 110 13.13 -7.45 7.19
N LEU A 111 13.46 -7.87 5.96
CA LEU A 111 13.42 -7.05 4.76
C LEU A 111 12.14 -7.36 4.00
N VAL A 112 11.33 -6.33 3.76
CA VAL A 112 10.10 -6.45 2.98
C VAL A 112 10.19 -5.55 1.77
N TYR A 113 9.79 -6.05 0.61
CA TYR A 113 9.73 -5.23 -0.60
C TYR A 113 8.54 -5.58 -1.49
N GLY A 114 8.15 -4.61 -2.30
CA GLY A 114 7.16 -4.77 -3.34
C GLY A 114 7.56 -3.99 -4.57
N TYR A 115 7.24 -4.49 -5.74
CA TYR A 115 7.53 -3.83 -7.00
C TYR A 115 6.44 -4.10 -8.03
N GLY A 116 6.23 -3.15 -8.92
CA GLY A 116 5.33 -3.28 -10.04
C GLY A 116 5.86 -2.54 -11.25
N LYS A 117 5.91 -3.25 -12.37
CA LYS A 117 6.26 -2.70 -13.69
C LYS A 117 5.09 -2.92 -14.64
N SER A 118 4.10 -2.01 -14.55
CA SER A 118 2.84 -2.12 -15.30
C SER A 118 2.91 -1.53 -16.70
N SER A 119 3.96 -0.75 -17.01
CA SER A 119 4.06 0.00 -18.25
C SER A 119 4.23 -0.84 -19.54
N PRO A 120 4.79 -2.06 -19.53
CA PRO A 120 4.92 -2.86 -20.77
C PRO A 120 3.59 -3.41 -21.29
N GLY A 121 2.56 -3.53 -20.45
CA GLY A 121 1.26 -4.13 -20.79
C GLY A 121 0.08 -3.18 -20.60
N GLU A 122 -1.11 -3.70 -20.87
CA GLU A 122 -2.37 -3.03 -20.61
C GLU A 122 -2.89 -3.47 -19.24
N VAL A 123 -2.52 -2.73 -18.18
CA VAL A 123 -2.83 -3.08 -16.79
C VAL A 123 -4.34 -3.28 -16.56
N ARG A 124 -5.19 -2.53 -17.25
CA ARG A 124 -6.65 -2.67 -17.14
C ARG A 124 -7.12 -4.04 -17.61
N ASP A 125 -6.57 -4.55 -18.72
CA ASP A 125 -6.89 -5.88 -19.24
C ASP A 125 -6.36 -6.98 -18.32
N VAL A 126 -5.14 -6.80 -17.78
CA VAL A 126 -4.55 -7.76 -16.82
C VAL A 126 -5.43 -7.88 -15.58
N LEU A 127 -5.83 -6.75 -14.98
CA LEU A 127 -6.70 -6.74 -13.79
C LEU A 127 -8.09 -7.34 -14.08
N THR A 128 -8.64 -7.16 -15.29
CA THR A 128 -9.91 -7.77 -15.69
C THR A 128 -9.83 -9.29 -15.71
N ARG A 129 -8.68 -9.85 -16.12
CA ARG A 129 -8.46 -11.32 -16.15
C ARG A 129 -8.35 -11.94 -14.75
N GLN A 130 -8.11 -11.15 -13.72
CA GLN A 130 -8.10 -11.59 -12.32
C GLN A 130 -9.49 -11.63 -11.68
N LEU A 131 -10.52 -11.13 -12.37
CA LEU A 131 -11.89 -11.17 -11.88
C LEU A 131 -12.44 -12.60 -11.92
N ASP A 132 -13.54 -12.81 -11.18
CA ASP A 132 -14.29 -14.07 -11.22
C ASP A 132 -14.60 -14.49 -12.66
N PRO A 133 -14.17 -15.69 -13.09
CA PRO A 133 -14.26 -16.10 -14.49
C PRO A 133 -15.68 -16.46 -14.93
N TYR A 134 -16.62 -16.63 -13.99
CA TYR A 134 -17.95 -17.13 -14.29
C TYR A 134 -19.00 -16.02 -14.43
N TYR A 135 -18.87 -14.93 -13.65
CA TYR A 135 -19.92 -13.90 -13.56
C TYR A 135 -19.41 -12.53 -14.00
N VAL A 136 -18.24 -12.11 -13.54
CA VAL A 136 -17.75 -10.73 -13.74
C VAL A 136 -16.84 -10.63 -14.95
N ALA A 137 -15.80 -11.48 -15.06
CA ALA A 137 -14.87 -11.43 -16.19
C ALA A 137 -15.54 -11.61 -17.59
N PRO A 138 -16.60 -12.42 -17.78
CA PRO A 138 -17.30 -12.51 -19.06
C PRO A 138 -17.92 -11.19 -19.54
N LEU A 139 -18.22 -10.27 -18.64
CA LEU A 139 -18.70 -8.92 -18.97
C LEU A 139 -17.57 -7.97 -19.35
N TRP A 140 -16.33 -8.39 -19.11
CA TRP A 140 -15.09 -7.65 -19.37
C TRP A 140 -15.06 -6.22 -18.80
N PRO A 141 -15.51 -5.97 -17.54
CA PRO A 141 -15.44 -4.66 -16.94
C PRO A 141 -14.01 -4.43 -16.46
N ASP A 142 -13.38 -3.36 -16.88
CA ASP A 142 -12.09 -3.00 -16.36
C ASP A 142 -12.17 -2.31 -14.98
N SER A 143 -11.00 -2.07 -14.38
CA SER A 143 -10.91 -1.45 -13.04
C SER A 143 -11.56 -0.07 -12.96
N VAL A 144 -11.55 0.73 -14.04
CA VAL A 144 -12.20 2.05 -14.08
C VAL A 144 -13.72 1.90 -14.14
N ALA A 145 -14.23 0.95 -14.92
CA ALA A 145 -15.68 0.68 -14.99
C ALA A 145 -16.23 0.21 -13.63
N LEU A 146 -15.51 -0.67 -12.94
CA LEU A 146 -15.90 -1.14 -11.60
C LEU A 146 -15.84 0.00 -10.55
N ALA A 147 -14.80 0.82 -10.59
CA ALA A 147 -14.71 2.00 -9.72
C ALA A 147 -15.78 3.06 -10.04
N ALA A 148 -16.17 3.19 -11.31
CA ALA A 148 -17.25 4.09 -11.71
C ALA A 148 -18.61 3.61 -11.20
N LEU A 149 -18.85 2.29 -11.18
CA LEU A 149 -20.04 1.71 -10.55
C LEU A 149 -20.09 2.04 -9.05
N GLN A 150 -18.96 1.90 -8.35
CA GLN A 150 -18.86 2.30 -6.93
C GLN A 150 -19.10 3.80 -6.75
N ALA A 151 -18.48 4.65 -7.58
CA ALA A 151 -18.66 6.10 -7.52
C ALA A 151 -20.11 6.51 -7.76
N GLN A 152 -20.79 5.89 -8.74
CA GLN A 152 -22.20 6.15 -9.01
C GLN A 152 -23.09 5.74 -7.82
N SER A 153 -22.80 4.59 -7.19
CA SER A 153 -23.52 4.15 -5.98
C SER A 153 -23.42 5.17 -4.84
N LEU A 154 -22.25 5.78 -4.66
CA LEU A 154 -22.04 6.83 -3.66
C LEU A 154 -22.80 8.11 -3.98
N ILE A 155 -22.86 8.51 -5.27
CA ILE A 155 -23.62 9.68 -5.72
C ILE A 155 -25.12 9.44 -5.53
N ASP A 156 -25.63 8.27 -5.92
CA ASP A 156 -27.03 7.89 -5.78
C ASP A 156 -27.47 7.82 -4.29
N ALA A 157 -26.54 7.43 -3.41
CA ALA A 157 -26.74 7.47 -1.96
C ALA A 157 -26.66 8.88 -1.35
N GLY A 158 -26.18 9.87 -2.09
CA GLY A 158 -25.95 11.23 -1.59
C GLY A 158 -24.69 11.40 -0.73
N ASP A 159 -23.79 10.41 -0.74
CA ASP A 159 -22.54 10.43 0.04
C ASP A 159 -21.46 11.33 -0.61
N THR A 160 -21.57 11.64 -1.91
CA THR A 160 -20.63 12.50 -2.66
C THR A 160 -21.27 13.03 -3.96
N ASP A 161 -20.51 13.87 -4.67
CA ASP A 161 -20.84 14.36 -6.02
C ASP A 161 -19.56 14.50 -6.87
N GLU A 162 -19.67 14.75 -8.18
CA GLU A 162 -18.51 14.91 -9.07
C GLU A 162 -17.57 16.07 -8.63
N PRO A 163 -18.06 17.25 -8.18
CA PRO A 163 -17.20 18.30 -7.63
C PRO A 163 -16.39 17.87 -6.40
N ALA A 164 -16.98 17.12 -5.47
CA ALA A 164 -16.29 16.61 -4.29
C ALA A 164 -15.19 15.59 -4.68
N LEU A 165 -15.47 14.69 -5.63
CA LEU A 165 -14.45 13.77 -6.17
C LEU A 165 -13.28 14.53 -6.80
N ALA A 166 -13.59 15.59 -7.58
CA ALA A 166 -12.57 16.44 -8.18
C ALA A 166 -11.71 17.17 -7.13
N ALA A 167 -12.30 17.61 -6.01
CA ALA A 167 -11.60 18.24 -4.91
C ALA A 167 -10.63 17.27 -4.21
N ILE A 168 -11.02 16.00 -4.00
CA ILE A 168 -10.14 14.95 -3.48
C ILE A 168 -8.93 14.77 -4.39
N ALA A 169 -9.16 14.63 -5.71
CA ALA A 169 -8.10 14.45 -6.68
C ALA A 169 -7.13 15.65 -6.74
N ALA A 170 -7.65 16.87 -6.68
CA ALA A 170 -6.85 18.09 -6.65
C ALA A 170 -5.98 18.14 -5.39
N ARG A 171 -6.55 17.96 -4.21
CA ARG A 171 -5.83 17.93 -2.93
C ARG A 171 -4.70 16.89 -2.92
N SER A 172 -4.96 15.67 -3.41
CA SER A 172 -3.94 14.61 -3.49
C SER A 172 -2.76 15.01 -4.36
N ARG A 173 -3.01 15.65 -5.51
CA ARG A 173 -1.94 16.10 -6.41
C ARG A 173 -1.17 17.29 -5.87
N ASP A 174 -1.84 18.20 -5.20
CA ASP A 174 -1.18 19.33 -4.53
C ASP A 174 -0.28 18.83 -3.40
N ALA A 175 -0.73 17.88 -2.60
CA ALA A 175 0.08 17.20 -1.60
C ALA A 175 1.29 16.47 -2.23
N ALA A 176 1.09 15.80 -3.37
CA ALA A 176 2.16 15.13 -4.12
C ALA A 176 3.24 16.09 -4.63
N ALA A 177 2.99 17.40 -4.70
CA ALA A 177 3.99 18.37 -5.13
C ALA A 177 5.23 18.38 -4.21
N ALA A 178 5.06 18.09 -2.93
CA ALA A 178 6.13 17.99 -1.95
C ALA A 178 6.84 16.62 -1.95
N ASN A 179 6.29 15.60 -2.60
CA ASN A 179 6.86 14.26 -2.65
C ASN A 179 7.76 14.09 -3.89
N PRO A 180 9.09 13.99 -3.72
CA PRO A 180 10.03 13.84 -4.85
C PRO A 180 9.81 12.56 -5.66
N HIS A 181 9.21 11.54 -5.08
CA HIS A 181 8.98 10.25 -5.72
C HIS A 181 7.65 10.15 -6.46
N ALA A 182 6.71 11.09 -6.24
CA ALA A 182 5.41 11.04 -6.89
C ALA A 182 5.50 11.22 -8.41
N GLN A 183 4.74 10.42 -9.16
CA GLN A 183 4.67 10.47 -10.62
C GLN A 183 3.87 11.68 -11.11
N VAL A 184 2.78 12.02 -10.42
CA VAL A 184 1.87 13.13 -10.77
C VAL A 184 1.89 14.14 -9.63
N ARG A 185 2.41 15.34 -9.92
CA ARG A 185 2.62 16.42 -8.94
C ARG A 185 1.90 17.70 -9.35
N GLY A 186 1.33 18.38 -8.36
CA GLY A 186 0.70 19.69 -8.53
C GLY A 186 -0.62 19.69 -9.29
N ALA A 187 -1.23 20.85 -9.35
CA ALA A 187 -2.53 21.03 -9.97
C ALA A 187 -2.55 20.62 -11.45
N ARG A 188 -3.57 19.87 -11.83
CA ARG A 188 -3.83 19.45 -13.21
C ARG A 188 -5.33 19.53 -13.49
N PRO A 189 -5.73 19.78 -14.75
CA PRO A 189 -7.13 19.65 -15.14
C PRO A 189 -7.67 18.27 -14.84
N GLN A 190 -8.94 18.17 -14.45
CA GLN A 190 -9.60 16.87 -14.20
C GLN A 190 -9.67 16.00 -15.46
N GLY A 191 -9.63 16.61 -16.64
CA GLY A 191 -9.74 15.90 -17.92
C GLY A 191 -11.16 15.43 -18.21
N ASP A 192 -11.28 14.62 -19.26
CA ASP A 192 -12.56 14.07 -19.71
C ASP A 192 -12.98 12.87 -18.84
N HIS A 193 -14.27 12.53 -18.90
CA HIS A 193 -14.76 11.28 -18.33
C HIS A 193 -14.16 10.09 -19.06
N LEU A 194 -13.54 9.19 -18.29
CA LEU A 194 -13.14 7.88 -18.79
C LEU A 194 -14.31 6.91 -18.79
N VAL A 195 -14.99 6.82 -17.65
CA VAL A 195 -16.28 6.13 -17.45
C VAL A 195 -17.05 6.96 -16.43
N ARG A 196 -18.24 7.49 -16.80
CA ARG A 196 -19.04 8.31 -15.88
C ARG A 196 -19.33 7.59 -14.58
N PRO A 197 -19.25 8.26 -13.40
CA PRO A 197 -18.96 9.68 -13.22
C PRO A 197 -17.45 10.03 -13.17
N LEU A 198 -16.54 9.05 -13.27
CA LEU A 198 -15.10 9.26 -13.08
C LEU A 198 -14.43 9.91 -14.29
N ARG A 199 -13.64 10.95 -14.00
CA ARG A 199 -12.77 11.63 -14.96
C ARG A 199 -11.36 11.08 -14.88
N THR A 200 -10.52 11.42 -15.85
CA THR A 200 -9.09 11.08 -15.85
C THR A 200 -8.41 11.45 -14.53
N GLY A 201 -8.81 12.59 -13.95
CA GLY A 201 -8.30 13.07 -12.67
C GLY A 201 -8.66 12.23 -11.47
N ASP A 202 -9.74 11.50 -11.50
CA ASP A 202 -10.23 10.64 -10.43
C ASP A 202 -9.58 9.27 -10.39
N CYS A 203 -8.77 8.97 -11.41
CA CYS A 203 -8.15 7.67 -11.61
C CYS A 203 -6.66 7.67 -11.28
N PRO A 204 -6.10 6.55 -10.82
CA PRO A 204 -4.69 6.44 -10.51
C PRO A 204 -3.84 6.50 -11.78
N PRO A 205 -2.63 7.08 -11.74
CA PRO A 205 -1.71 6.98 -12.85
C PRO A 205 -1.21 5.53 -12.97
N VAL A 206 -1.09 5.05 -14.21
CA VAL A 206 -0.34 3.82 -14.49
C VAL A 206 1.14 4.16 -14.43
N GLY A 207 1.93 3.37 -13.70
CA GLY A 207 3.34 3.63 -13.53
C GLY A 207 4.12 2.44 -12.98
N ASP A 208 5.42 2.57 -13.06
CA ASP A 208 6.40 1.63 -12.55
C ASP A 208 7.00 2.16 -11.25
N GLY A 209 7.29 1.27 -10.32
CA GLY A 209 7.89 1.63 -9.05
C GLY A 209 8.15 0.44 -8.14
N ALA A 210 8.99 0.68 -7.15
CA ALA A 210 9.33 -0.28 -6.10
C ALA A 210 9.40 0.42 -4.75
N ALA A 211 9.21 -0.35 -3.68
CA ALA A 211 9.37 0.09 -2.31
C ALA A 211 9.97 -1.02 -1.45
N ALA A 212 10.71 -0.65 -0.41
CA ALA A 212 11.21 -1.57 0.58
C ALA A 212 11.15 -0.96 1.98
N VAL A 213 11.00 -1.82 2.98
CA VAL A 213 11.07 -1.47 4.40
C VAL A 213 11.92 -2.48 5.14
N ILE A 214 12.52 -2.06 6.26
CA ILE A 214 13.10 -2.96 7.24
C ILE A 214 12.25 -2.90 8.51
N LEU A 215 11.86 -4.08 8.98
CA LEU A 215 11.24 -4.28 10.28
C LEU A 215 12.29 -4.78 11.29
N ALA A 216 12.16 -4.35 12.54
CA ALA A 216 12.99 -4.85 13.62
C ALA A 216 12.19 -4.98 14.93
N ALA A 217 12.62 -5.92 15.77
CA ALA A 217 12.03 -6.19 17.07
C ALA A 217 12.63 -5.33 18.18
N GLY A 218 11.81 -4.90 19.13
CA GLY A 218 12.21 -4.37 20.45
C GLY A 218 13.44 -3.48 20.45
N ASP A 219 14.44 -3.83 21.25
CA ASP A 219 15.66 -3.02 21.39
C ASP A 219 16.46 -2.93 20.08
N ARG A 220 16.39 -3.97 19.23
CA ARG A 220 17.03 -3.92 17.91
C ARG A 220 16.49 -2.78 17.05
N ALA A 221 15.18 -2.49 17.13
CA ALA A 221 14.59 -1.35 16.44
C ALA A 221 15.17 -0.01 16.93
N ARG A 222 15.38 0.14 18.24
CA ARG A 222 15.99 1.35 18.83
C ARG A 222 17.44 1.54 18.46
N GLU A 223 18.18 0.43 18.27
CA GLU A 223 19.57 0.48 17.79
C GLU A 223 19.66 0.96 16.33
N LEU A 224 18.68 0.59 15.50
CA LEU A 224 18.70 0.82 14.05
C LEU A 224 18.05 2.16 13.64
N CYS A 225 17.14 2.69 14.45
CA CYS A 225 16.39 3.92 14.14
C CYS A 225 16.23 4.78 15.40
N ALA A 226 16.56 6.06 15.31
CA ALA A 226 16.46 6.98 16.43
C ALA A 226 15.01 7.23 16.88
N ARG A 227 14.05 7.14 15.98
CA ARG A 227 12.60 7.23 16.24
C ARG A 227 11.85 6.16 15.44
N PRO A 228 11.84 4.90 15.92
CA PRO A 228 11.15 3.80 15.24
C PRO A 228 9.65 4.06 15.08
N ALA A 229 9.07 3.62 13.97
CA ALA A 229 7.62 3.64 13.79
C ALA A 229 7.05 2.31 14.28
N TRP A 230 6.61 2.28 15.53
CA TRP A 230 6.09 1.08 16.19
C TRP A 230 4.75 0.67 15.62
N ILE A 231 4.63 -0.56 15.16
CA ILE A 231 3.36 -1.15 14.70
C ILE A 231 2.55 -1.53 15.95
N ARG A 232 1.59 -0.69 16.32
CA ARG A 232 0.73 -0.91 17.50
C ARG A 232 -0.37 -1.92 17.24
N GLY A 233 -0.80 -2.04 15.99
CA GLY A 233 -1.70 -3.06 15.53
C GLY A 233 -1.77 -3.07 14.02
N MET A 234 -2.04 -4.24 13.47
CA MET A 234 -2.25 -4.44 12.04
C MET A 234 -3.19 -5.62 11.84
N ASP A 235 -4.17 -5.44 10.96
CA ASP A 235 -5.11 -6.49 10.61
C ASP A 235 -5.55 -6.34 9.15
N HIS A 236 -5.97 -7.42 8.53
CA HIS A 236 -6.53 -7.38 7.18
C HIS A 236 -7.79 -8.23 7.09
N ARG A 237 -8.73 -7.78 6.23
CA ARG A 237 -10.02 -8.44 6.00
C ARG A 237 -10.36 -8.42 4.52
N ILE A 238 -11.11 -9.42 4.09
CA ILE A 238 -11.61 -9.56 2.73
C ILE A 238 -13.13 -9.67 2.73
N GLU A 239 -13.76 -9.09 1.73
CA GLU A 239 -15.19 -9.18 1.47
C GLU A 239 -15.51 -10.19 0.36
N ALA A 240 -16.78 -10.48 0.18
CA ALA A 240 -17.23 -11.38 -0.87
C ALA A 240 -16.71 -10.94 -2.24
N HIS A 241 -16.33 -11.90 -3.07
CA HIS A 241 -15.88 -11.63 -4.44
C HIS A 241 -17.00 -11.10 -5.33
N ALA A 242 -18.21 -11.61 -5.17
CA ALA A 242 -19.38 -11.19 -5.94
C ALA A 242 -19.81 -9.76 -5.55
N LEU A 243 -19.73 -8.82 -6.50
CA LEU A 243 -20.09 -7.41 -6.27
C LEU A 243 -21.55 -7.23 -5.87
N GLY A 244 -22.48 -8.04 -6.41
CA GLY A 244 -23.92 -7.90 -6.16
C GLY A 244 -24.39 -8.25 -4.74
N VAL A 245 -23.50 -8.78 -3.87
CA VAL A 245 -23.79 -9.04 -2.46
C VAL A 245 -23.14 -8.02 -1.52
N ARG A 246 -22.41 -7.04 -2.07
CA ARG A 246 -21.69 -6.01 -1.33
C ARG A 246 -22.41 -4.68 -1.44
N ASP A 247 -22.43 -3.92 -0.34
CA ASP A 247 -22.76 -2.51 -0.38
C ASP A 247 -21.51 -1.73 -0.82
N LEU A 248 -21.52 -1.19 -2.04
CA LEU A 248 -20.38 -0.48 -2.60
C LEU A 248 -20.17 0.91 -1.98
N THR A 249 -21.11 1.39 -1.15
CA THR A 249 -20.99 2.67 -0.42
C THR A 249 -20.36 2.52 0.97
N ASP A 250 -20.07 1.28 1.38
CA ASP A 250 -19.46 0.95 2.68
C ASP A 250 -18.28 -0.02 2.50
N SER A 251 -17.45 -0.12 3.53
CA SER A 251 -16.35 -1.10 3.62
C SER A 251 -16.29 -1.72 5.02
N PRO A 252 -17.11 -2.74 5.28
CA PRO A 252 -17.09 -3.48 6.54
C PRO A 252 -15.73 -4.13 6.83
N SER A 253 -15.03 -4.57 5.80
CA SER A 253 -13.67 -5.13 5.91
C SER A 253 -12.67 -4.11 6.42
N THR A 254 -12.67 -2.88 5.89
CA THR A 254 -11.82 -1.78 6.39
C THR A 254 -12.15 -1.45 7.85
N ARG A 255 -13.44 -1.32 8.18
CA ARG A 255 -13.87 -0.99 9.54
C ARG A 255 -13.45 -2.04 10.55
N LEU A 256 -13.63 -3.33 10.23
CA LEU A 256 -13.22 -4.43 11.11
C LEU A 256 -11.70 -4.51 11.25
N ALA A 257 -10.95 -4.34 10.16
CA ALA A 257 -9.49 -4.29 10.21
C ALA A 257 -9.02 -3.11 11.08
N ALA A 258 -9.63 -1.94 10.95
CA ALA A 258 -9.31 -0.75 11.75
C ALA A 258 -9.59 -0.96 13.25
N GLU A 259 -10.72 -1.60 13.58
CA GLU A 259 -11.06 -1.95 14.97
C GLU A 259 -10.00 -2.88 15.58
N ARG A 260 -9.61 -3.92 14.82
CA ARG A 260 -8.60 -4.89 15.28
C ARG A 260 -7.20 -4.31 15.35
N ALA A 261 -6.88 -3.34 14.48
CA ALA A 261 -5.62 -2.61 14.53
C ALA A 261 -5.59 -1.52 15.62
N GLY A 262 -6.69 -1.28 16.34
CA GLY A 262 -6.75 -0.28 17.41
C GLY A 262 -6.88 1.17 16.92
N VAL A 263 -7.35 1.40 15.69
CA VAL A 263 -7.48 2.77 15.13
C VAL A 263 -8.36 3.66 16.00
N PHE A 264 -9.46 3.09 16.53
CA PHE A 264 -10.47 3.85 17.27
C PHE A 264 -10.15 4.05 18.76
N GLU A 265 -9.02 3.55 19.24
CA GLU A 265 -8.61 3.72 20.65
C GLU A 265 -8.14 5.13 20.96
N ARG A 266 -7.48 5.77 20.00
CA ARG A 266 -6.97 7.15 20.12
C ARG A 266 -7.02 7.85 18.74
N PRO A 267 -7.11 9.19 18.67
CA PRO A 267 -7.01 9.93 17.42
C PRO A 267 -5.72 9.63 16.67
N VAL A 268 -5.77 9.74 15.34
CA VAL A 268 -4.61 9.69 14.45
C VAL A 268 -4.37 11.07 13.85
N ASP A 269 -3.10 11.46 13.69
CA ASP A 269 -2.72 12.76 13.14
C ASP A 269 -2.71 12.72 11.62
N THR A 270 -2.31 11.57 11.08
CA THR A 270 -2.09 11.34 9.65
C THR A 270 -2.66 10.01 9.20
N ALA A 271 -3.24 9.98 8.01
CA ALA A 271 -3.71 8.76 7.35
C ALA A 271 -3.17 8.68 5.92
N GLU A 272 -2.38 7.65 5.62
CA GLU A 272 -1.94 7.31 4.27
C GLU A 272 -2.83 6.19 3.73
N LEU A 273 -3.74 6.55 2.84
CA LEU A 273 -4.76 5.66 2.29
C LEU A 273 -4.40 5.20 0.89
N HIS A 274 -4.43 3.91 0.64
CA HIS A 274 -4.42 3.36 -0.70
C HIS A 274 -5.83 3.44 -1.28
N ALA A 275 -6.16 4.61 -1.84
CA ALA A 275 -7.39 4.92 -2.54
C ALA A 275 -7.05 5.19 -4.03
N PRO A 276 -6.98 4.17 -4.89
CA PRO A 276 -6.68 4.34 -6.31
C PRO A 276 -7.61 5.31 -7.02
N PHE A 277 -8.87 5.34 -6.65
CA PHE A 277 -9.87 6.25 -7.22
C PHE A 277 -10.35 7.25 -6.17
N SER A 278 -10.66 8.49 -6.58
CA SER A 278 -11.10 9.54 -5.65
C SER A 278 -12.34 9.13 -4.84
N SER A 279 -13.28 8.37 -5.44
CA SER A 279 -14.46 7.84 -4.77
C SER A 279 -14.14 6.87 -3.64
N GLN A 280 -13.04 6.15 -3.72
CA GLN A 280 -12.65 5.20 -2.68
C GLN A 280 -12.17 5.89 -1.41
N GLU A 281 -11.63 7.10 -1.50
CA GLU A 281 -11.31 7.88 -0.32
C GLU A 281 -12.56 8.23 0.48
N VAL A 282 -13.69 8.50 -0.18
CA VAL A 282 -14.98 8.77 0.49
C VAL A 282 -15.38 7.58 1.37
N VAL A 283 -15.35 6.36 0.79
CA VAL A 283 -15.66 5.12 1.51
C VAL A 283 -14.70 4.90 2.68
N LEU A 284 -13.39 5.08 2.45
CA LEU A 284 -12.36 4.85 3.46
C LEU A 284 -12.46 5.85 4.61
N ARG A 285 -12.67 7.14 4.32
CA ARG A 285 -12.86 8.16 5.37
C ARG A 285 -14.05 7.83 6.26
N LYS A 286 -15.17 7.37 5.69
CA LYS A 286 -16.36 6.93 6.42
C LYS A 286 -16.06 5.70 7.28
N ALA A 287 -15.46 4.65 6.71
CA ALA A 287 -15.15 3.40 7.40
C ALA A 287 -14.14 3.58 8.54
N LEU A 288 -13.14 4.45 8.35
CA LEU A 288 -12.07 4.75 9.31
C LEU A 288 -12.42 5.90 10.28
N ARG A 289 -13.60 6.54 10.12
CA ARG A 289 -14.08 7.68 10.93
C ARG A 289 -13.09 8.84 10.96
N LEU A 290 -12.47 9.16 9.80
CA LEU A 290 -11.50 10.24 9.71
C LEU A 290 -12.19 11.59 9.61
N GLY A 291 -11.90 12.47 10.57
CA GLY A 291 -12.35 13.87 10.60
C GLY A 291 -11.54 14.77 9.67
N ASP A 292 -11.92 16.04 9.63
CA ASP A 292 -11.22 17.05 8.82
C ASP A 292 -9.91 17.52 9.46
N ASP A 293 -9.69 17.21 10.71
CA ASP A 293 -8.45 17.43 11.47
C ASP A 293 -7.34 16.42 11.13
N VAL A 294 -7.67 15.31 10.47
CA VAL A 294 -6.68 14.30 10.04
C VAL A 294 -6.07 14.68 8.70
N SER A 295 -4.73 14.71 8.64
CA SER A 295 -3.99 14.89 7.39
C SER A 295 -4.07 13.63 6.53
N VAL A 296 -4.93 13.64 5.50
CA VAL A 296 -5.15 12.48 4.62
C VAL A 296 -4.30 12.57 3.36
N ASN A 297 -3.53 11.50 3.09
CA ASN A 297 -2.65 11.35 1.93
C ASN A 297 -1.68 12.54 1.71
N PRO A 298 -0.96 12.98 2.75
CA PRO A 298 -0.01 14.08 2.58
C PRO A 298 1.18 13.74 1.67
N SER A 299 1.38 12.46 1.33
CA SER A 299 2.33 12.02 0.29
C SER A 299 1.81 12.17 -1.13
N GLY A 300 0.51 12.48 -1.29
CA GLY A 300 -0.21 12.49 -2.57
C GLY A 300 -1.02 11.21 -2.82
N GLY A 301 -0.87 10.18 -1.98
CA GLY A 301 -1.65 8.94 -2.09
C GLY A 301 -1.51 8.23 -3.44
N ALA A 302 -2.43 7.34 -3.72
CA ALA A 302 -2.46 6.56 -4.97
C ALA A 302 -2.75 7.42 -6.22
N LEU A 303 -3.38 8.60 -6.06
CA LEU A 303 -3.60 9.55 -7.16
C LEU A 303 -2.32 10.32 -7.55
N GLY A 304 -1.32 10.35 -6.68
CA GLY A 304 0.03 10.86 -6.96
C GLY A 304 0.95 9.83 -7.59
N ALA A 305 0.87 8.57 -7.13
CA ALA A 305 1.62 7.43 -7.66
C ALA A 305 0.97 6.11 -7.22
N ASN A 306 0.82 5.17 -8.16
CA ASN A 306 0.18 3.87 -7.89
C ASN A 306 0.91 2.72 -8.60
N PRO A 307 2.18 2.44 -8.28
CA PRO A 307 2.85 1.25 -8.79
C PRO A 307 2.18 0.01 -8.20
N VAL A 308 1.49 -0.75 -9.05
CA VAL A 308 0.71 -1.93 -8.61
C VAL A 308 1.64 -2.95 -7.96
N MET A 309 1.25 -3.54 -6.84
CA MET A 309 2.01 -4.42 -5.93
C MET A 309 3.03 -3.72 -5.01
N ALA A 310 3.27 -2.43 -5.15
CA ALA A 310 4.08 -1.65 -4.22
C ALA A 310 3.29 -0.51 -3.53
N ALA A 311 2.13 -0.13 -4.08
CA ALA A 311 1.39 1.06 -3.65
C ALA A 311 0.92 0.98 -2.19
N GLY A 312 0.48 -0.19 -1.72
CA GLY A 312 0.10 -0.41 -0.32
C GLY A 312 1.31 -0.35 0.62
N LEU A 313 2.42 -0.98 0.25
CA LEU A 313 3.67 -0.90 1.02
C LEU A 313 4.18 0.55 1.12
N ILE A 314 4.03 1.33 0.05
CA ILE A 314 4.36 2.76 0.06
C ILE A 314 3.52 3.52 1.08
N ARG A 315 2.23 3.21 1.23
CA ARG A 315 1.38 3.87 2.25
C ARG A 315 1.90 3.59 3.67
N LEU A 316 2.30 2.34 3.94
CA LEU A 316 2.92 1.96 5.23
C LEU A 316 4.26 2.68 5.43
N GLY A 317 5.09 2.72 4.40
CA GLY A 317 6.38 3.40 4.42
C GLY A 317 6.28 4.92 4.60
N GLU A 318 5.35 5.58 3.88
CA GLU A 318 5.11 7.02 4.00
C GLU A 318 4.58 7.40 5.40
N ALA A 319 3.67 6.59 5.96
CA ALA A 319 3.22 6.77 7.34
C ALA A 319 4.37 6.61 8.34
N ALA A 320 5.22 5.59 8.17
CA ALA A 320 6.41 5.37 9.00
C ALA A 320 7.41 6.52 8.88
N ALA A 321 7.66 7.00 7.66
CA ALA A 321 8.58 8.12 7.42
C ALA A 321 8.14 9.42 8.13
N ARG A 322 6.84 9.66 8.27
CA ARG A 322 6.32 10.79 9.05
C ARG A 322 6.56 10.63 10.54
N VAL A 323 6.37 9.40 11.04
CA VAL A 323 6.73 9.09 12.43
C VAL A 323 8.22 9.27 12.66
N HIS A 324 9.07 8.77 11.77
CA HIS A 324 10.53 8.90 11.87
C HIS A 324 10.98 10.37 11.95
N ARG A 325 10.33 11.27 11.19
CA ARG A 325 10.66 12.72 11.19
C ARG A 325 10.02 13.49 12.33
N GLY A 326 9.08 12.90 13.06
CA GLY A 326 8.29 13.60 14.08
C GLY A 326 7.17 14.49 13.51
N ASP A 327 6.81 14.30 12.23
CA ASP A 327 5.68 15.00 11.58
C ASP A 327 4.31 14.45 12.06
N SER A 328 4.31 13.25 12.62
CA SER A 328 3.15 12.57 13.19
C SER A 328 3.58 11.71 14.36
N ASP A 329 2.83 11.75 15.46
CA ASP A 329 3.04 10.85 16.61
C ASP A 329 2.27 9.56 16.45
N ARG A 330 1.10 9.61 15.78
CA ARG A 330 0.26 8.45 15.50
C ARG A 330 -0.30 8.51 14.08
N ALA A 331 0.17 7.61 13.23
CA ALA A 331 -0.22 7.53 11.84
C ALA A 331 -1.02 6.25 11.56
N LEU A 332 -1.99 6.37 10.65
CA LEU A 332 -2.72 5.26 10.07
C LEU A 332 -2.21 5.00 8.66
N ALA A 333 -2.01 3.74 8.31
CA ALA A 333 -1.75 3.31 6.94
C ALA A 333 -2.80 2.28 6.50
N HIS A 334 -3.23 2.39 5.25
CA HIS A 334 -4.21 1.49 4.65
C HIS A 334 -3.71 0.99 3.29
N ALA A 335 -3.91 -0.30 3.04
CA ALA A 335 -3.69 -0.91 1.74
C ALA A 335 -4.94 -1.65 1.26
N THR A 336 -5.18 -1.65 -0.06
CA THR A 336 -6.31 -2.37 -0.66
C THR A 336 -5.86 -3.24 -1.82
N SER A 337 -6.61 -4.33 -2.06
CA SER A 337 -6.50 -5.19 -3.22
C SER A 337 -7.89 -5.64 -3.68
N GLY A 338 -8.00 -6.00 -4.95
CA GLY A 338 -9.27 -6.38 -5.57
C GLY A 338 -10.22 -5.20 -5.86
N PRO A 339 -11.28 -5.46 -6.65
CA PRO A 339 -12.17 -4.41 -7.11
C PRO A 339 -13.01 -3.81 -5.98
N CYS A 340 -13.24 -2.49 -6.04
CA CYS A 340 -14.12 -1.77 -5.11
C CYS A 340 -13.77 -2.02 -3.64
N LEU A 341 -12.48 -1.92 -3.27
CA LEU A 341 -12.01 -2.13 -1.90
C LEU A 341 -12.37 -3.51 -1.34
N GLN A 342 -12.20 -4.57 -2.14
CA GLN A 342 -12.59 -5.93 -1.72
C GLN A 342 -11.76 -6.45 -0.54
N GLN A 343 -10.47 -6.18 -0.52
CA GLN A 343 -9.56 -6.62 0.53
C GLN A 343 -8.80 -5.44 1.08
N ASN A 344 -8.77 -5.31 2.40
CA ASN A 344 -8.22 -4.14 3.06
C ASN A 344 -7.31 -4.54 4.23
N LEU A 345 -6.16 -3.90 4.30
CA LEU A 345 -5.22 -3.98 5.41
C LEU A 345 -5.14 -2.61 6.07
N VAL A 346 -5.17 -2.58 7.39
CA VAL A 346 -5.03 -1.36 8.20
C VAL A 346 -3.94 -1.56 9.23
N ALA A 347 -3.05 -0.58 9.36
CA ALA A 347 -2.01 -0.55 10.38
C ALA A 347 -2.01 0.78 11.13
N VAL A 348 -1.69 0.73 12.42
CA VAL A 348 -1.43 1.89 13.27
C VAL A 348 0.04 1.93 13.61
N LEU A 349 0.69 3.04 13.31
CA LEU A 349 2.10 3.31 13.58
C LEU A 349 2.24 4.44 14.59
N GLU A 350 3.12 4.27 15.58
CA GLU A 350 3.37 5.29 16.60
C GLU A 350 4.87 5.52 16.81
N GLY A 351 5.23 6.78 17.04
CA GLY A 351 6.54 7.15 17.56
C GLY A 351 6.64 6.87 19.07
N GLU A 352 7.85 6.80 19.59
CA GLU A 352 8.07 6.89 21.04
C GLU A 352 7.88 8.36 21.48
N SER A 353 7.09 8.55 22.54
CA SER A 353 6.90 9.84 23.21
C SER A 353 8.14 10.23 24.03
#